data_9efb16bb1021db8cb04301ad165f2021
#
_entry.id   9efb16bb1021db8cb04301ad165f2021
#
_cell.length_a   1.000
_cell.length_b   1.000
_cell.length_c   1.000
_cell.angle_alpha   90.00
_cell.angle_beta   90.00
_cell.angle_gamma   90.00
#
_symmetry.space_group_name_H-M   'P 1'
#
loop_
_entity.id
_entity.type
_entity.pdbx_description
1 polymer ?
#
loop_
_entity_poly.entity_id
_entity_poly.type
_entity_poly.pdbx_seq_one_letter_code
_entity_poly.pdbx_strand_id
1 'polypeptide(L)'
;MKPNILFIFADQHRHNIMGCAGHPIVQTPHLDAIADEGVRFTKTWCQSPICQPSRASVITGRYPHELDVISNDGGFNPDWPTVMKQLQGAGYETATIGKTHYHESYQPPKDGGKIDMRSQEGFVQSFGWDYVLEEYDKYLHASSRLTTPYTEYLAQHGRLDDYRAQIKSAFRLTPEHWRGQTSVLPQELDLSSFLADQTDQWLRQRSTDKPFMLKLAFVQPHVPLIADPVWSEYYANANIDVPPLDPPEATTPGWEKYLAVLSNHSQTQMMDHDFVEAGIRQYLGMVSLVDQKIGEVLATLKELGQLDNTWIVYTSDHGEMLGEHKLWAKMNFYNGSVQVPLIIRPPGGAPARTEDALVELTDVTATLADIGGAKPPEGCHGQSVLAAVEKPIEGREFLFSRIGNFAGMRNTSHRLTMNLRDETPCELFNMNNDPGELVNLVNENASKDLVNDLGARLKAHLTD
;
A
#
# COMPACT_ATOMS: atom_id res chain seq x y z
N MET A 1 19.49 18.19 -17.34
CA MET A 1 19.32 16.72 -17.31
C MET A 1 17.90 16.46 -16.81
N LYS A 2 17.19 15.44 -17.29
CA LYS A 2 15.89 15.09 -16.70
C LYS A 2 16.10 14.66 -15.24
N PRO A 3 15.17 14.96 -14.32
CA PRO A 3 15.27 14.53 -12.93
C PRO A 3 15.11 13.02 -12.81
N ASN A 4 15.68 12.44 -11.76
CA ASN A 4 15.42 11.08 -11.36
C ASN A 4 14.05 10.98 -10.66
N ILE A 5 13.53 9.75 -10.54
CA ILE A 5 12.29 9.46 -9.82
C ILE A 5 12.55 8.30 -8.84
N LEU A 6 12.43 8.58 -7.55
CA LEU A 6 12.37 7.56 -6.51
C LEU A 6 10.90 7.39 -6.09
N PHE A 7 10.30 6.27 -6.50
CA PHE A 7 8.94 5.90 -6.14
C PHE A 7 8.98 4.87 -5.00
N ILE A 8 8.71 5.30 -3.79
CA ILE A 8 8.70 4.47 -2.58
C ILE A 8 7.28 3.97 -2.36
N PHE A 9 7.11 2.66 -2.30
CA PHE A 9 5.82 2.01 -2.26
C PHE A 9 5.76 1.00 -1.09
N ALA A 10 5.03 1.34 -0.03
CA ALA A 10 4.82 0.44 1.09
C ALA A 10 3.63 -0.51 0.83
N ASP A 11 3.58 -1.65 1.51
CA ASP A 11 2.43 -2.53 1.52
C ASP A 11 1.67 -2.38 2.83
N GLN A 12 0.39 -2.00 2.74
CA GLN A 12 -0.52 -1.94 3.89
C GLN A 12 -0.19 -0.80 4.87
N HIS A 13 0.40 0.32 4.41
CA HIS A 13 0.66 1.48 5.27
C HIS A 13 -0.58 2.37 5.37
N ARG A 14 -1.12 2.46 6.58
CA ARG A 14 -2.29 3.26 6.90
C ARG A 14 -1.98 4.77 6.84
N HIS A 15 -2.85 5.55 6.22
CA HIS A 15 -2.67 6.96 5.88
C HIS A 15 -2.31 7.90 7.05
N ASN A 16 -2.75 7.60 8.26
CA ASN A 16 -2.57 8.44 9.44
C ASN A 16 -1.47 7.96 10.41
N ILE A 17 -0.72 6.92 10.06
CA ILE A 17 0.40 6.41 10.90
C ILE A 17 1.72 7.02 10.42
N MET A 18 1.83 8.33 10.50
CA MET A 18 3.04 9.13 10.23
C MET A 18 3.03 10.37 11.14
N GLY A 19 4.21 10.87 11.53
CA GLY A 19 4.33 12.11 12.31
C GLY A 19 3.75 13.31 11.58
N CYS A 20 4.05 13.48 10.30
CA CYS A 20 3.48 14.53 9.44
C CYS A 20 1.96 14.43 9.26
N ALA A 21 1.36 13.28 9.53
CA ALA A 21 -0.09 13.10 9.57
C ALA A 21 -0.70 13.37 10.95
N GLY A 22 0.12 13.72 11.94
CA GLY A 22 -0.31 14.03 13.30
C GLY A 22 -0.37 12.85 14.26
N HIS A 23 0.20 11.68 13.89
CA HIS A 23 0.23 10.54 14.81
C HIS A 23 1.15 10.84 16.02
N PRO A 24 0.66 10.66 17.27
CA PRO A 24 1.33 11.23 18.44
C PRO A 24 2.63 10.54 18.85
N ILE A 25 2.85 9.28 18.47
CA ILE A 25 3.95 8.47 18.99
C ILE A 25 4.81 7.77 17.92
N VAL A 26 4.30 7.57 16.70
CA VAL A 26 5.09 6.91 15.64
C VAL A 26 6.33 7.73 15.29
N GLN A 27 7.44 7.06 15.06
CA GLN A 27 8.69 7.69 14.65
C GLN A 27 8.86 7.54 13.13
N THR A 28 8.61 8.64 12.40
CA THR A 28 8.77 8.70 10.93
C THR A 28 9.51 9.96 10.48
N PRO A 29 10.69 10.27 11.09
CA PRO A 29 11.37 11.54 10.84
C PRO A 29 11.78 11.75 9.37
N HIS A 30 11.99 10.68 8.60
CA HIS A 30 12.39 10.78 7.20
C HIS A 30 11.18 11.04 6.28
N LEU A 31 10.04 10.39 6.52
CA LEU A 31 8.77 10.71 5.83
C LEU A 31 8.30 12.12 6.18
N ASP A 32 8.46 12.53 7.43
CA ASP A 32 8.12 13.87 7.89
C ASP A 32 9.00 14.91 7.17
N ALA A 33 10.31 14.66 7.04
CA ALA A 33 11.22 15.53 6.31
C ALA A 33 10.89 15.60 4.81
N ILE A 34 10.46 14.48 4.18
CA ILE A 34 9.98 14.50 2.78
C ILE A 34 8.73 15.37 2.66
N ALA A 35 7.81 15.30 3.63
CA ALA A 35 6.60 16.11 3.65
C ALA A 35 6.89 17.60 3.90
N ASP A 36 7.88 17.91 4.75
CA ASP A 36 8.32 19.28 5.04
C ASP A 36 8.98 19.97 3.85
N GLU A 37 9.48 19.19 2.89
CA GLU A 37 10.07 19.68 1.65
C GLU A 37 9.19 19.42 0.41
N GLY A 38 7.87 19.21 0.60
CA GLY A 38 6.99 18.86 -0.49
C GLY A 38 5.50 19.04 -0.17
N VAL A 39 4.66 18.20 -0.77
CA VAL A 39 3.22 18.19 -0.54
C VAL A 39 2.77 16.84 0.00
N ARG A 40 2.00 16.87 1.10
CA ARG A 40 1.29 15.72 1.66
C ARG A 40 -0.20 15.81 1.35
N PHE A 41 -0.76 14.76 0.77
CA PHE A 41 -2.19 14.65 0.51
C PHE A 41 -2.90 13.97 1.67
N THR A 42 -4.05 14.50 2.06
CA THR A 42 -4.83 14.00 3.22
C THR A 42 -5.94 13.03 2.82
N LYS A 43 -6.33 12.97 1.54
CA LYS A 43 -7.49 12.23 1.06
C LYS A 43 -7.17 11.47 -0.23
N THR A 44 -6.21 10.54 -0.15
CA THR A 44 -5.85 9.67 -1.29
C THR A 44 -6.48 8.29 -1.09
N TRP A 45 -7.19 7.79 -2.10
CA TRP A 45 -7.83 6.47 -2.08
C TRP A 45 -7.16 5.49 -3.05
N CYS A 46 -7.06 4.23 -2.61
CA CYS A 46 -6.72 3.12 -3.50
C CYS A 46 -7.97 2.63 -4.26
N GLN A 47 -7.76 2.14 -5.48
CA GLN A 47 -8.83 1.64 -6.33
C GLN A 47 -9.32 0.25 -5.93
N SER A 48 -8.61 -0.38 -5.01
CA SER A 48 -9.05 -1.60 -4.34
C SER A 48 -8.36 -1.73 -2.98
N PRO A 49 -9.08 -2.10 -1.91
CA PRO A 49 -8.49 -2.36 -0.60
C PRO A 49 -7.82 -3.74 -0.52
N ILE A 50 -7.09 -4.14 -1.57
CA ILE A 50 -6.29 -5.38 -1.64
C ILE A 50 -5.16 -5.25 -2.66
N CYS A 51 -4.04 -5.93 -2.43
CA CYS A 51 -2.76 -5.69 -3.09
C CYS A 51 -2.80 -5.73 -4.62
N GLN A 52 -3.14 -6.86 -5.26
CA GLN A 52 -3.04 -7.01 -6.72
C GLN A 52 -3.87 -5.99 -7.49
N PRO A 53 -5.18 -5.84 -7.24
CA PRO A 53 -5.99 -4.86 -7.98
C PRO A 53 -5.49 -3.42 -7.80
N SER A 54 -5.10 -3.03 -6.57
CA SER A 54 -4.54 -1.71 -6.32
C SER A 54 -3.23 -1.49 -7.08
N ARG A 55 -2.33 -2.47 -7.07
CA ARG A 55 -1.04 -2.40 -7.78
C ARG A 55 -1.23 -2.38 -9.30
N ALA A 56 -2.22 -3.10 -9.84
CA ALA A 56 -2.60 -3.02 -11.25
C ALA A 56 -3.03 -1.60 -11.63
N SER A 57 -3.85 -0.97 -10.79
CA SER A 57 -4.29 0.42 -11.00
C SER A 57 -3.12 1.41 -10.97
N VAL A 58 -2.16 1.24 -10.05
CA VAL A 58 -0.99 2.12 -9.92
C VAL A 58 -0.07 2.06 -11.15
N ILE A 59 0.08 0.91 -11.80
CA ILE A 59 0.98 0.82 -12.97
C ILE A 59 0.32 1.18 -14.29
N THR A 60 -1.01 1.07 -14.39
CA THR A 60 -1.76 1.32 -15.62
C THR A 60 -2.55 2.63 -15.61
N GLY A 61 -2.91 3.13 -14.43
CA GLY A 61 -3.83 4.26 -14.26
C GLY A 61 -5.29 3.89 -14.54
N ARG A 62 -5.64 2.59 -14.60
CA ARG A 62 -6.98 2.08 -14.90
C ARG A 62 -7.63 1.48 -13.66
N TYR A 63 -8.95 1.36 -13.69
CA TYR A 63 -9.68 0.75 -12.58
C TYR A 63 -9.64 -0.78 -12.61
N PRO A 64 -9.77 -1.46 -11.45
CA PRO A 64 -9.66 -2.92 -11.35
C PRO A 64 -10.65 -3.69 -12.24
N HIS A 65 -11.86 -3.16 -12.45
CA HIS A 65 -12.90 -3.81 -13.27
C HIS A 65 -12.58 -3.79 -14.77
N GLU A 66 -11.85 -2.78 -15.25
CA GLU A 66 -11.39 -2.70 -16.65
C GLU A 66 -10.23 -3.65 -16.93
N LEU A 67 -9.49 -4.04 -15.89
CA LEU A 67 -8.33 -4.92 -15.96
C LEU A 67 -8.68 -6.39 -15.68
N ASP A 68 -9.93 -6.66 -15.28
CA ASP A 68 -10.41 -7.97 -14.78
C ASP A 68 -9.57 -8.50 -13.60
N VAL A 69 -9.03 -7.58 -12.77
CA VAL A 69 -8.25 -7.90 -11.56
C VAL A 69 -9.00 -7.34 -10.36
N ILE A 70 -9.94 -8.10 -9.81
CA ILE A 70 -10.82 -7.70 -8.70
C ILE A 70 -10.52 -8.43 -7.38
N SER A 71 -9.49 -9.28 -7.38
CA SER A 71 -9.01 -10.05 -6.22
C SER A 71 -7.50 -10.33 -6.36
N ASN A 72 -6.89 -11.00 -5.38
CA ASN A 72 -5.49 -11.45 -5.44
C ASN A 72 -5.31 -12.81 -6.17
N ASP A 73 -6.33 -13.28 -6.86
CA ASP A 73 -6.30 -14.60 -7.52
C ASP A 73 -5.97 -14.54 -9.02
N GLY A 74 -5.76 -13.33 -9.56
CA GLY A 74 -5.45 -13.09 -10.96
C GLY A 74 -3.99 -12.72 -11.21
N GLY A 75 -3.51 -13.00 -12.42
CA GLY A 75 -2.23 -12.49 -12.92
C GLY A 75 -2.43 -11.23 -13.77
N PHE A 76 -1.38 -10.44 -13.92
CA PHE A 76 -1.40 -9.26 -14.77
C PHE A 76 -1.15 -9.65 -16.22
N ASN A 77 -1.77 -8.93 -17.15
CA ASN A 77 -1.50 -9.10 -18.57
C ASN A 77 -0.25 -8.27 -18.97
N PRO A 78 0.82 -8.91 -19.46
CA PRO A 78 2.05 -8.20 -19.85
C PRO A 78 1.87 -7.24 -21.02
N ASP A 79 0.76 -7.34 -21.78
CA ASP A 79 0.45 -6.44 -22.87
C ASP A 79 -0.12 -5.09 -22.41
N TRP A 80 -0.48 -4.95 -21.14
CA TRP A 80 -1.00 -3.69 -20.64
C TRP A 80 -0.03 -2.54 -20.88
N PRO A 81 -0.53 -1.37 -21.30
CA PRO A 81 0.22 -0.14 -21.25
C PRO A 81 0.49 0.23 -19.79
N THR A 82 1.76 0.47 -19.45
CA THR A 82 2.17 0.81 -18.08
C THR A 82 2.98 2.10 -18.06
N VAL A 83 3.01 2.78 -16.93
CA VAL A 83 3.80 4.00 -16.76
C VAL A 83 5.30 3.73 -16.92
N MET A 84 5.79 2.53 -16.57
CA MET A 84 7.18 2.15 -16.74
C MET A 84 7.56 2.08 -18.24
N LYS A 85 6.71 1.47 -19.08
CA LYS A 85 6.91 1.45 -20.55
C LYS A 85 6.95 2.88 -21.13
N GLN A 86 6.11 3.78 -20.62
CA GLN A 86 6.11 5.18 -21.03
C GLN A 86 7.41 5.90 -20.64
N LEU A 87 7.89 5.66 -19.41
CA LEU A 87 9.14 6.24 -18.91
C LEU A 87 10.37 5.69 -19.62
N GLN A 88 10.41 4.37 -19.94
CA GLN A 88 11.45 3.80 -20.82
C GLN A 88 11.47 4.52 -22.18
N GLY A 89 10.30 4.69 -22.80
CA GLY A 89 10.15 5.44 -24.04
C GLY A 89 10.61 6.90 -23.95
N ALA A 90 10.54 7.48 -22.75
CA ALA A 90 11.03 8.82 -22.44
C ALA A 90 12.54 8.87 -22.10
N GLY A 91 13.24 7.71 -22.12
CA GLY A 91 14.68 7.60 -21.93
C GLY A 91 15.13 7.34 -20.49
N TYR A 92 14.21 6.94 -19.59
CA TYR A 92 14.56 6.52 -18.24
C TYR A 92 15.10 5.09 -18.22
N GLU A 93 16.05 4.82 -17.34
CA GLU A 93 16.34 3.48 -16.84
C GLU A 93 15.32 3.15 -15.73
N THR A 94 14.57 2.05 -15.88
CA THR A 94 13.52 1.67 -14.95
C THR A 94 13.94 0.50 -14.10
N ALA A 95 13.77 0.61 -12.78
CA ALA A 95 14.14 -0.43 -11.84
C ALA A 95 13.03 -0.67 -10.80
N THR A 96 12.86 -1.93 -10.38
CA THR A 96 12.02 -2.29 -9.23
C THR A 96 12.79 -3.19 -8.27
N ILE A 97 12.76 -2.83 -7.00
CA ILE A 97 13.37 -3.59 -5.91
C ILE A 97 12.30 -3.80 -4.84
N GLY A 98 11.98 -5.06 -4.54
CA GLY A 98 10.95 -5.45 -3.59
C GLY A 98 9.67 -5.98 -4.24
N LYS A 99 8.53 -5.85 -3.55
CA LYS A 99 7.28 -6.50 -3.92
C LYS A 99 6.58 -5.84 -5.12
N THR A 100 6.43 -6.56 -6.23
CA THR A 100 5.54 -6.14 -7.34
C THR A 100 4.15 -6.75 -7.23
N HIS A 101 4.06 -8.03 -6.92
CA HIS A 101 2.82 -8.82 -6.81
C HIS A 101 2.00 -8.86 -8.11
N TYR A 102 2.67 -9.01 -9.26
CA TYR A 102 2.04 -9.07 -10.59
C TYR A 102 1.64 -10.49 -10.99
N HIS A 103 2.14 -11.50 -10.28
CA HIS A 103 1.83 -12.91 -10.52
C HIS A 103 0.50 -13.31 -9.89
N GLU A 104 -0.12 -14.35 -10.44
CA GLU A 104 -1.18 -15.10 -9.74
C GLU A 104 -0.67 -15.58 -8.38
N SER A 105 -1.61 -15.85 -7.47
CA SER A 105 -1.29 -16.46 -6.17
C SER A 105 -0.41 -17.68 -6.36
N TYR A 106 0.90 -17.52 -6.07
CA TYR A 106 1.87 -18.54 -6.37
C TYR A 106 1.63 -19.79 -5.54
N GLN A 107 1.41 -20.91 -6.19
CA GLN A 107 1.34 -22.23 -5.58
C GLN A 107 2.59 -23.03 -5.91
N PRO A 108 3.29 -23.60 -4.88
CA PRO A 108 4.44 -24.46 -5.17
C PRO A 108 4.00 -25.65 -6.04
N PRO A 109 4.89 -26.15 -6.93
CA PRO A 109 4.57 -27.25 -7.82
C PRO A 109 3.97 -28.45 -7.09
N LYS A 110 2.90 -29.01 -7.64
CA LYS A 110 2.19 -30.16 -7.03
C LYS A 110 3.04 -31.42 -6.93
N ASP A 111 4.04 -31.56 -7.79
CA ASP A 111 4.98 -32.71 -7.83
C ASP A 111 6.05 -32.69 -6.71
N GLY A 112 6.04 -31.69 -5.84
CA GLY A 112 7.02 -31.56 -4.76
C GLY A 112 8.29 -30.80 -5.17
N GLY A 113 8.37 -30.26 -6.38
CA GLY A 113 9.50 -29.51 -6.88
C GLY A 113 9.80 -28.25 -6.07
N LYS A 114 11.03 -27.74 -6.21
CA LYS A 114 11.44 -26.42 -5.69
C LYS A 114 11.47 -25.42 -6.83
N ILE A 115 11.15 -24.17 -6.54
CA ILE A 115 11.24 -23.07 -7.48
C ILE A 115 12.13 -21.97 -6.94
N ASP A 116 13.02 -21.51 -7.78
CA ASP A 116 13.70 -20.23 -7.63
C ASP A 116 12.81 -19.14 -8.25
N MET A 117 12.33 -18.23 -7.43
CA MET A 117 11.40 -17.17 -7.83
C MET A 117 12.04 -16.15 -8.79
N ARG A 118 13.38 -16.10 -8.88
CA ARG A 118 14.09 -15.32 -9.91
C ARG A 118 13.73 -15.75 -11.35
N SER A 119 13.26 -16.97 -11.52
CA SER A 119 12.72 -17.42 -12.82
C SER A 119 11.52 -16.63 -13.32
N GLN A 120 10.88 -15.86 -12.43
CA GLN A 120 9.73 -15.00 -12.73
C GLN A 120 10.12 -13.56 -13.11
N GLU A 121 11.38 -13.17 -12.96
CA GLU A 121 11.83 -11.80 -13.24
C GLU A 121 11.55 -11.38 -14.69
N GLY A 122 11.70 -12.27 -15.65
CA GLY A 122 11.37 -11.99 -17.05
C GLY A 122 9.91 -11.60 -17.28
N PHE A 123 8.99 -12.19 -16.52
CA PHE A 123 7.59 -11.78 -16.54
C PHE A 123 7.41 -10.35 -15.97
N VAL A 124 8.06 -10.03 -14.84
CA VAL A 124 8.00 -8.69 -14.26
C VAL A 124 8.65 -7.66 -15.20
N GLN A 125 9.76 -8.01 -15.86
CA GLN A 125 10.41 -7.13 -16.85
C GLN A 125 9.48 -6.77 -18.02
N SER A 126 8.57 -7.64 -18.42
CA SER A 126 7.63 -7.40 -19.52
C SER A 126 6.71 -6.18 -19.30
N PHE A 127 6.58 -5.73 -18.05
CA PHE A 127 5.82 -4.53 -17.70
C PHE A 127 6.60 -3.21 -17.85
N GLY A 128 7.84 -3.28 -18.36
CA GLY A 128 8.68 -2.11 -18.62
C GLY A 128 9.71 -1.84 -17.53
N TRP A 129 10.29 -2.91 -16.96
CA TRP A 129 11.40 -2.82 -16.02
C TRP A 129 12.70 -3.29 -16.66
N ASP A 130 13.75 -2.46 -16.64
CA ASP A 130 15.09 -2.83 -17.09
C ASP A 130 15.83 -3.67 -16.03
N TYR A 131 15.59 -3.37 -14.74
CA TYR A 131 16.13 -4.10 -13.61
C TYR A 131 15.01 -4.56 -12.68
N VAL A 132 15.08 -5.81 -12.23
CA VAL A 132 14.12 -6.42 -11.29
C VAL A 132 14.88 -7.15 -10.20
N LEU A 133 14.55 -6.87 -8.95
CA LEU A 133 14.81 -7.68 -7.79
C LEU A 133 13.46 -7.89 -7.09
N GLU A 134 12.77 -8.98 -7.41
CA GLU A 134 11.44 -9.28 -6.89
C GLU A 134 11.51 -9.92 -5.52
N GLU A 135 10.75 -9.38 -4.57
CA GLU A 135 10.48 -10.00 -3.29
C GLU A 135 8.98 -10.17 -3.05
N TYR A 136 8.63 -11.05 -2.14
CA TYR A 136 7.28 -11.57 -1.99
C TYR A 136 6.77 -11.37 -0.57
N ASP A 137 5.47 -11.64 -0.37
CA ASP A 137 4.89 -11.66 0.97
C ASP A 137 5.60 -12.65 1.88
N LYS A 138 5.71 -12.28 3.15
CA LYS A 138 6.37 -13.10 4.19
C LYS A 138 5.82 -14.53 4.24
N TYR A 139 4.54 -14.75 3.95
CA TYR A 139 3.95 -16.10 3.96
C TYR A 139 4.56 -17.04 2.91
N LEU A 140 4.99 -16.51 1.75
CA LEU A 140 5.68 -17.31 0.73
C LEU A 140 7.07 -17.73 1.21
N HIS A 141 7.75 -16.88 1.96
CA HIS A 141 9.06 -17.21 2.56
C HIS A 141 8.98 -18.39 3.54
N ALA A 142 7.81 -18.66 4.15
CA ALA A 142 7.61 -19.82 5.02
C ALA A 142 7.74 -21.14 4.28
N SER A 143 7.57 -21.16 2.95
CA SER A 143 7.68 -22.37 2.15
C SER A 143 9.14 -22.78 1.97
N SER A 144 9.49 -24.03 2.34
CA SER A 144 10.80 -24.60 2.05
C SER A 144 10.99 -24.99 0.57
N ARG A 145 9.94 -24.84 -0.24
CA ARG A 145 9.91 -25.15 -1.67
C ARG A 145 10.15 -23.91 -2.55
N LEU A 146 10.19 -22.73 -1.93
CA LEU A 146 10.43 -21.46 -2.62
C LEU A 146 11.78 -20.88 -2.19
N THR A 147 12.54 -20.41 -3.16
CA THR A 147 13.76 -19.63 -2.96
C THR A 147 13.54 -18.26 -3.55
N THR A 148 13.80 -17.21 -2.77
CA THR A 148 13.82 -15.81 -3.19
C THR A 148 15.20 -15.23 -2.92
N PRO A 149 15.58 -14.06 -3.47
CA PRO A 149 16.81 -13.39 -3.11
C PRO A 149 17.00 -13.24 -1.61
N TYR A 150 15.95 -12.85 -0.89
CA TYR A 150 16.00 -12.69 0.56
C TYR A 150 16.13 -14.00 1.33
N THR A 151 15.40 -15.06 0.93
CA THR A 151 15.55 -16.35 1.61
C THR A 151 16.93 -16.97 1.39
N GLU A 152 17.56 -16.73 0.24
CA GLU A 152 18.94 -17.11 -0.01
C GLU A 152 19.91 -16.30 0.85
N TYR A 153 19.71 -14.99 0.95
CA TYR A 153 20.47 -14.10 1.84
C TYR A 153 20.43 -14.59 3.28
N LEU A 154 19.25 -14.92 3.81
CA LEU A 154 19.11 -15.46 5.16
C LEU A 154 19.78 -16.84 5.32
N ALA A 155 19.76 -17.69 4.30
CA ALA A 155 20.46 -18.97 4.32
C ALA A 155 21.98 -18.80 4.41
N GLN A 156 22.55 -17.83 3.70
CA GLN A 156 23.98 -17.48 3.77
C GLN A 156 24.39 -16.97 5.17
N HIS A 157 23.46 -16.34 5.88
CA HIS A 157 23.65 -15.89 7.27
C HIS A 157 23.28 -16.94 8.33
N GLY A 158 22.86 -18.14 7.92
CA GLY A 158 22.47 -19.22 8.85
C GLY A 158 21.18 -18.95 9.63
N ARG A 159 20.30 -18.04 9.17
CA ARG A 159 19.10 -17.59 9.88
C ARG A 159 17.78 -17.96 9.21
N LEU A 160 17.82 -18.65 8.06
CA LEU A 160 16.62 -18.97 7.28
C LEU A 160 15.64 -19.86 8.04
N ASP A 161 16.15 -20.88 8.75
CA ASP A 161 15.29 -21.83 9.45
C ASP A 161 14.57 -21.19 10.65
N ASP A 162 15.26 -20.33 11.42
CA ASP A 162 14.68 -19.55 12.51
C ASP A 162 13.56 -18.63 11.99
N TYR A 163 13.86 -17.90 10.91
CA TYR A 163 12.91 -17.03 10.25
C TYR A 163 11.67 -17.79 9.76
N ARG A 164 11.85 -18.90 9.04
CA ARG A 164 10.75 -19.73 8.55
C ARG A 164 9.90 -20.31 9.70
N ALA A 165 10.53 -20.71 10.78
CA ALA A 165 9.81 -21.20 11.97
C ALA A 165 8.93 -20.10 12.57
N GLN A 166 9.45 -18.87 12.69
CA GLN A 166 8.69 -17.74 13.18
C GLN A 166 7.53 -17.39 12.24
N ILE A 167 7.76 -17.25 10.93
CA ILE A 167 6.69 -16.93 9.98
C ILE A 167 5.57 -17.99 10.02
N LYS A 168 5.92 -19.29 10.04
CA LYS A 168 4.93 -20.37 10.19
C LYS A 168 4.16 -20.28 11.50
N SER A 169 4.82 -19.91 12.58
CA SER A 169 4.19 -19.69 13.88
C SER A 169 3.22 -18.51 13.84
N ALA A 170 3.62 -17.40 13.24
CA ALA A 170 2.83 -16.17 13.17
C ALA A 170 1.51 -16.34 12.40
N PHE A 171 1.40 -17.34 11.51
CA PHE A 171 0.15 -17.67 10.82
C PHE A 171 -0.71 -18.70 11.53
N ARG A 172 -0.35 -19.14 12.73
CA ARG A 172 -1.25 -19.99 13.55
C ARG A 172 -2.39 -19.14 14.08
N LEU A 173 -3.61 -19.69 14.00
CA LEU A 173 -4.85 -19.00 14.39
C LEU A 173 -5.03 -19.00 15.92
N THR A 174 -4.10 -18.40 16.65
CA THR A 174 -4.19 -18.18 18.09
C THR A 174 -3.86 -16.74 18.45
N PRO A 175 -4.46 -16.19 19.53
CA PRO A 175 -4.21 -14.80 19.93
C PRO A 175 -2.73 -14.48 20.14
N GLU A 176 -1.97 -15.41 20.71
CA GLU A 176 -0.54 -15.24 20.99
C GLU A 176 0.31 -15.00 19.73
N HIS A 177 -0.11 -15.56 18.60
CA HIS A 177 0.62 -15.45 17.34
C HIS A 177 0.19 -14.27 16.48
N TRP A 178 -1.10 -13.91 16.52
CA TRP A 178 -1.66 -12.84 15.67
C TRP A 178 -1.53 -11.43 16.25
N ARG A 179 -1.42 -11.30 17.57
CA ARG A 179 -1.25 -10.00 18.24
C ARG A 179 0.08 -9.30 17.92
N GLY A 180 0.93 -9.92 17.12
CA GLY A 180 2.24 -9.41 16.79
C GLY A 180 3.37 -10.04 17.63
N GLN A 181 4.57 -10.02 17.07
CA GLN A 181 5.76 -10.66 17.67
C GLN A 181 6.98 -9.80 17.43
N THR A 182 7.97 -9.91 18.31
CA THR A 182 9.33 -9.41 18.03
C THR A 182 10.04 -10.38 17.09
N SER A 183 10.75 -9.87 16.10
CA SER A 183 11.51 -10.68 15.14
C SER A 183 12.60 -11.48 15.83
N VAL A 184 12.79 -12.73 15.37
CA VAL A 184 13.96 -13.53 15.72
C VAL A 184 15.22 -13.08 15.00
N LEU A 185 15.08 -12.27 13.95
CA LEU A 185 16.19 -11.69 13.20
C LEU A 185 16.61 -10.36 13.84
N PRO A 186 17.90 -10.04 13.86
CA PRO A 186 18.35 -8.70 14.18
C PRO A 186 17.95 -7.75 13.04
N GLN A 187 17.91 -6.44 13.32
CA GLN A 187 17.42 -5.41 12.39
C GLN A 187 18.13 -5.42 11.03
N GLU A 188 19.43 -5.63 11.03
CA GLU A 188 20.25 -5.66 9.81
C GLU A 188 19.91 -6.81 8.85
N LEU A 189 19.27 -7.86 9.36
CA LEU A 189 18.80 -8.99 8.58
C LEU A 189 17.28 -8.93 8.27
N ASP A 190 16.59 -7.86 8.70
CA ASP A 190 15.18 -7.67 8.34
C ASP A 190 15.00 -7.49 6.82
N LEU A 191 13.84 -7.88 6.31
CA LEU A 191 13.53 -7.75 4.89
C LEU A 191 13.61 -6.30 4.39
N SER A 192 13.18 -5.32 5.19
CA SER A 192 13.26 -3.91 4.81
C SER A 192 14.72 -3.42 4.77
N SER A 193 15.59 -3.92 5.66
CA SER A 193 17.02 -3.65 5.63
C SER A 193 17.66 -4.25 4.36
N PHE A 194 17.35 -5.50 4.06
CA PHE A 194 17.82 -6.15 2.82
C PHE A 194 17.42 -5.35 1.56
N LEU A 195 16.18 -4.88 1.46
CA LEU A 195 15.70 -4.10 0.31
C LEU A 195 16.40 -2.75 0.19
N ALA A 196 16.67 -2.09 1.31
CA ALA A 196 17.42 -0.83 1.34
C ALA A 196 18.88 -1.05 0.91
N ASP A 197 19.53 -2.11 1.39
CA ASP A 197 20.90 -2.48 1.00
C ASP A 197 21.00 -2.81 -0.49
N GLN A 198 20.03 -3.55 -1.05
CA GLN A 198 19.96 -3.83 -2.48
C GLN A 198 19.74 -2.55 -3.30
N THR A 199 18.97 -1.60 -2.76
CA THR A 199 18.76 -0.30 -3.37
C THR A 199 20.04 0.55 -3.37
N ASP A 200 20.77 0.59 -2.25
CA ASP A 200 22.07 1.26 -2.15
C ASP A 200 23.06 0.68 -3.18
N GLN A 201 23.16 -0.64 -3.24
CA GLN A 201 24.04 -1.32 -4.20
C GLN A 201 23.68 -0.97 -5.65
N TRP A 202 22.39 -1.00 -6.00
CA TRP A 202 21.93 -0.64 -7.34
C TRP A 202 22.24 0.81 -7.68
N LEU A 203 21.96 1.76 -6.77
CA LEU A 203 22.25 3.20 -6.96
C LEU A 203 23.73 3.47 -7.19
N ARG A 204 24.63 2.76 -6.49
CA ARG A 204 26.09 2.93 -6.61
C ARG A 204 26.66 2.27 -7.87
N GLN A 205 26.04 1.19 -8.37
CA GLN A 205 26.58 0.39 -9.48
C GLN A 205 26.03 0.78 -10.85
N ARG A 206 24.85 1.42 -10.91
CA ARG A 206 24.22 1.81 -12.16
C ARG A 206 25.01 2.86 -12.93
N SER A 207 24.88 2.88 -14.27
CA SER A 207 25.38 4.00 -15.07
C SER A 207 24.58 5.28 -14.76
N THR A 208 25.25 6.43 -14.78
CA THR A 208 24.62 7.75 -14.62
C THR A 208 24.26 8.42 -15.94
N ASP A 209 24.38 7.72 -17.06
CA ASP A 209 24.13 8.26 -18.42
C ASP A 209 22.65 8.57 -18.67
N LYS A 210 21.76 7.87 -17.96
CA LYS A 210 20.31 8.05 -18.04
C LYS A 210 19.73 8.45 -16.69
N PRO A 211 18.66 9.24 -16.64
CA PRO A 211 17.86 9.38 -15.43
C PRO A 211 17.23 8.04 -15.07
N PHE A 212 17.02 7.78 -13.79
CA PHE A 212 16.34 6.57 -13.34
C PHE A 212 14.90 6.83 -12.87
N MET A 213 14.05 5.83 -13.04
CA MET A 213 12.82 5.63 -12.29
C MET A 213 12.98 4.36 -11.47
N LEU A 214 13.18 4.50 -10.15
CA LEU A 214 13.34 3.38 -9.22
C LEU A 214 12.08 3.25 -8.37
N LYS A 215 11.42 2.09 -8.43
CA LYS A 215 10.38 1.70 -7.47
C LYS A 215 11.02 0.88 -6.36
N LEU A 216 11.12 1.45 -5.16
CA LEU A 216 11.47 0.72 -3.95
C LEU A 216 10.18 0.28 -3.25
N ALA A 217 9.90 -1.02 -3.26
CA ALA A 217 8.64 -1.58 -2.83
C ALA A 217 8.80 -2.42 -1.56
N PHE A 218 8.60 -1.81 -0.40
CA PHE A 218 8.64 -2.49 0.89
C PHE A 218 7.46 -3.46 1.05
N VAL A 219 7.71 -4.62 1.66
CA VAL A 219 6.65 -5.56 2.08
C VAL A 219 6.03 -5.12 3.40
N GLN A 220 6.80 -4.44 4.25
CA GLN A 220 6.28 -3.88 5.50
C GLN A 220 5.51 -2.57 5.24
N PRO A 221 4.51 -2.29 6.12
CA PRO A 221 4.10 -2.98 7.35
C PRO A 221 3.06 -4.11 7.17
N HIS A 222 3.00 -4.81 6.03
CA HIS A 222 2.08 -5.94 5.81
C HIS A 222 2.24 -7.05 6.88
N VAL A 223 1.12 -7.67 7.23
CA VAL A 223 1.07 -8.81 8.16
C VAL A 223 1.98 -9.99 7.70
N PRO A 224 2.47 -10.86 8.60
CA PRO A 224 2.28 -10.85 10.05
C PRO A 224 3.04 -9.69 10.70
N LEU A 225 2.47 -9.16 11.80
CA LEU A 225 3.04 -8.03 12.52
C LEU A 225 4.26 -8.49 13.33
N ILE A 226 5.41 -8.38 12.72
CA ILE A 226 6.70 -8.77 13.29
C ILE A 226 7.66 -7.61 13.11
N ALA A 227 7.84 -6.82 14.17
CA ALA A 227 8.82 -5.74 14.19
C ALA A 227 10.20 -6.28 14.57
N ASP A 228 11.26 -5.65 14.08
CA ASP A 228 12.62 -5.93 14.51
C ASP A 228 12.79 -5.67 16.01
N PRO A 229 13.84 -6.24 16.68
CA PRO A 229 14.00 -6.12 18.12
C PRO A 229 14.14 -4.67 18.62
N VAL A 230 14.79 -3.78 17.85
CA VAL A 230 15.06 -2.40 18.26
C VAL A 230 13.75 -1.62 18.36
N TRP A 231 12.92 -1.64 17.29
CA TRP A 231 11.66 -0.94 17.28
C TRP A 231 10.59 -1.61 18.12
N SER A 232 10.62 -2.95 18.23
CA SER A 232 9.72 -3.69 19.13
C SER A 232 9.96 -3.28 20.60
N GLU A 233 11.23 -3.15 21.02
CA GLU A 233 11.60 -2.67 22.36
C GLU A 233 11.22 -1.19 22.57
N TYR A 234 11.47 -0.35 21.55
CA TYR A 234 11.13 1.08 21.62
C TYR A 234 9.65 1.32 21.93
N TYR A 235 8.75 0.55 21.29
CA TYR A 235 7.31 0.67 21.49
C TYR A 235 6.74 -0.24 22.59
N ALA A 236 7.54 -1.06 23.28
CA ALA A 236 7.06 -2.05 24.24
C ALA A 236 6.17 -1.44 25.35
N ASN A 237 6.47 -0.22 25.79
CA ASN A 237 5.74 0.50 26.84
C ASN A 237 5.03 1.75 26.29
N ALA A 238 4.85 1.89 24.99
CA ALA A 238 4.14 3.00 24.41
C ALA A 238 2.66 2.95 24.83
N ASN A 239 2.10 4.11 25.21
CA ASN A 239 0.69 4.24 25.51
C ASN A 239 -0.08 4.32 24.18
N ILE A 240 -0.73 3.23 23.80
CA ILE A 240 -1.52 3.13 22.56
C ILE A 240 -2.94 3.55 22.83
N ASP A 241 -3.43 4.48 22.03
CA ASP A 241 -4.86 4.78 21.97
C ASP A 241 -5.54 3.71 21.09
N VAL A 242 -6.12 2.71 21.77
CA VAL A 242 -6.82 1.61 21.09
C VAL A 242 -8.17 2.11 20.62
N PRO A 243 -8.53 1.95 19.34
CA PRO A 243 -9.82 2.38 18.83
C PRO A 243 -10.98 1.64 19.50
N PRO A 244 -12.21 2.19 19.48
CA PRO A 244 -13.40 1.45 19.91
C PRO A 244 -13.52 0.12 19.17
N LEU A 245 -13.72 -0.97 19.91
CA LEU A 245 -13.81 -2.33 19.37
C LEU A 245 -15.25 -2.77 19.13
N ASP A 246 -16.08 -1.84 18.67
CA ASP A 246 -17.45 -2.15 18.28
C ASP A 246 -17.47 -2.73 16.86
N PRO A 247 -18.21 -3.84 16.63
CA PRO A 247 -18.30 -4.41 15.30
C PRO A 247 -19.04 -3.47 14.35
N PRO A 248 -18.72 -3.51 13.04
CA PRO A 248 -19.43 -2.68 12.06
C PRO A 248 -20.91 -3.06 12.02
N GLU A 249 -21.78 -2.07 11.81
CA GLU A 249 -23.20 -2.27 11.64
C GLU A 249 -23.49 -2.95 10.29
N ALA A 250 -24.13 -4.13 10.34
CA ALA A 250 -24.53 -4.87 9.15
C ALA A 250 -25.95 -4.47 8.73
N THR A 251 -26.10 -4.02 7.49
CA THR A 251 -27.34 -3.45 6.99
C THR A 251 -28.04 -4.27 5.92
N THR A 252 -27.33 -5.19 5.28
CA THR A 252 -27.89 -6.12 4.30
C THR A 252 -27.35 -7.54 4.50
N PRO A 253 -28.12 -8.60 4.19
CA PRO A 253 -27.65 -9.97 4.35
C PRO A 253 -26.35 -10.29 3.57
N GLY A 254 -26.15 -9.66 2.42
CA GLY A 254 -24.94 -9.84 1.61
C GLY A 254 -23.71 -9.19 2.26
N TRP A 255 -23.86 -7.98 2.77
CA TRP A 255 -22.80 -7.26 3.48
C TRP A 255 -22.49 -7.89 4.84
N GLU A 256 -23.54 -8.27 5.59
CA GLU A 256 -23.39 -9.02 6.86
C GLU A 256 -22.56 -10.29 6.68
N LYS A 257 -22.85 -11.07 5.65
CA LYS A 257 -22.06 -12.26 5.33
C LYS A 257 -20.62 -11.93 4.96
N TYR A 258 -20.38 -10.86 4.22
CA TYR A 258 -19.05 -10.40 3.85
C TYR A 258 -18.27 -9.95 5.08
N LEU A 259 -18.84 -9.13 5.96
CA LEU A 259 -18.24 -8.72 7.23
C LEU A 259 -17.94 -9.91 8.13
N ALA A 260 -18.81 -10.92 8.17
CA ALA A 260 -18.57 -12.17 8.90
C ALA A 260 -17.36 -12.94 8.34
N VAL A 261 -17.18 -12.98 7.02
CA VAL A 261 -15.98 -13.54 6.39
C VAL A 261 -14.73 -12.76 6.79
N LEU A 262 -14.78 -11.43 6.73
CA LEU A 262 -13.67 -10.57 7.16
C LEU A 262 -13.34 -10.80 8.63
N SER A 263 -14.36 -10.83 9.49
CA SER A 263 -14.21 -11.06 10.93
C SER A 263 -13.55 -12.41 11.23
N ASN A 264 -13.95 -13.46 10.53
CA ASN A 264 -13.33 -14.77 10.68
C ASN A 264 -11.91 -14.82 10.14
N HIS A 265 -11.67 -14.20 8.98
CA HIS A 265 -10.36 -14.19 8.32
C HIS A 265 -9.33 -13.38 9.13
N SER A 266 -9.75 -12.25 9.67
CA SER A 266 -8.90 -11.36 10.47
C SER A 266 -8.84 -11.67 11.96
N GLN A 267 -9.38 -12.81 12.38
CA GLN A 267 -9.37 -13.27 13.79
C GLN A 267 -10.03 -12.30 14.78
N THR A 268 -10.99 -11.51 14.32
CA THR A 268 -11.63 -10.46 15.12
C THR A 268 -12.33 -10.96 16.38
N GLN A 269 -12.73 -12.25 16.41
CA GLN A 269 -13.32 -12.88 17.59
C GLN A 269 -12.35 -12.95 18.77
N MET A 270 -11.04 -12.95 18.51
CA MET A 270 -9.98 -12.98 19.52
C MET A 270 -9.50 -11.59 19.93
N MET A 271 -9.99 -10.54 19.28
CA MET A 271 -9.54 -9.17 19.53
C MET A 271 -10.20 -8.63 20.80
N ASP A 272 -9.41 -8.50 21.82
CA ASP A 272 -9.63 -7.65 22.98
C ASP A 272 -8.68 -6.43 22.92
N HIS A 273 -8.76 -5.58 23.93
CA HIS A 273 -7.93 -4.38 24.02
C HIS A 273 -6.43 -4.72 23.99
N ASP A 274 -6.00 -5.71 24.79
CA ASP A 274 -4.59 -6.09 24.91
C ASP A 274 -4.04 -6.67 23.60
N PHE A 275 -4.87 -7.42 22.87
CA PHE A 275 -4.51 -7.95 21.54
C PHE A 275 -4.27 -6.82 20.55
N VAL A 276 -5.18 -5.84 20.45
CA VAL A 276 -5.10 -4.74 19.52
C VAL A 276 -3.93 -3.82 19.87
N GLU A 277 -3.77 -3.50 21.14
CA GLU A 277 -2.67 -2.69 21.65
C GLU A 277 -1.31 -3.30 21.29
N ALA A 278 -1.13 -4.60 21.55
CA ALA A 278 0.10 -5.31 21.22
C ALA A 278 0.37 -5.31 19.70
N GLY A 279 -0.67 -5.54 18.89
CA GLY A 279 -0.58 -5.50 17.44
C GLY A 279 -0.18 -4.13 16.90
N ILE A 280 -0.80 -3.06 17.41
CA ILE A 280 -0.46 -1.68 17.02
C ILE A 280 1.00 -1.37 17.35
N ARG A 281 1.52 -1.76 18.52
CA ARG A 281 2.94 -1.56 18.87
C ARG A 281 3.88 -2.17 17.83
N GLN A 282 3.60 -3.41 17.39
CA GLN A 282 4.40 -4.06 16.36
C GLN A 282 4.26 -3.39 15.00
N TYR A 283 3.06 -2.94 14.65
CA TYR A 283 2.81 -2.20 13.42
C TYR A 283 3.59 -0.88 13.38
N LEU A 284 3.57 -0.10 14.48
CA LEU A 284 4.37 1.11 14.60
C LEU A 284 5.87 0.83 14.45
N GLY A 285 6.35 -0.27 15.03
CA GLY A 285 7.74 -0.70 14.89
C GLY A 285 8.11 -0.98 13.44
N MET A 286 7.26 -1.68 12.70
CA MET A 286 7.49 -1.95 11.27
C MET A 286 7.47 -0.67 10.43
N VAL A 287 6.56 0.27 10.73
CA VAL A 287 6.51 1.58 10.04
C VAL A 287 7.79 2.37 10.30
N SER A 288 8.25 2.41 11.55
CA SER A 288 9.48 3.14 11.92
C SER A 288 10.74 2.53 11.31
N LEU A 289 10.79 1.19 11.15
CA LEU A 289 11.87 0.56 10.40
C LEU A 289 11.86 0.94 8.92
N VAL A 290 10.70 0.94 8.27
CA VAL A 290 10.56 1.39 6.88
C VAL A 290 11.04 2.83 6.73
N ASP A 291 10.62 3.72 7.63
CA ASP A 291 11.06 5.11 7.63
C ASP A 291 12.59 5.25 7.78
N GLN A 292 13.18 4.52 8.73
CA GLN A 292 14.64 4.47 8.92
C GLN A 292 15.34 4.03 7.63
N LYS A 293 14.83 3.01 6.94
CA LYS A 293 15.43 2.50 5.70
C LYS A 293 15.24 3.45 4.52
N ILE A 294 14.14 4.19 4.49
CA ILE A 294 13.99 5.32 3.55
C ILE A 294 15.10 6.35 3.80
N GLY A 295 15.37 6.71 5.06
CA GLY A 295 16.43 7.64 5.40
C GLY A 295 17.81 7.20 4.92
N GLU A 296 18.13 5.91 5.04
CA GLU A 296 19.39 5.35 4.53
C GLU A 296 19.50 5.47 3.00
N VAL A 297 18.44 5.18 2.25
CA VAL A 297 18.40 5.35 0.78
C VAL A 297 18.54 6.82 0.38
N LEU A 298 17.88 7.74 1.09
CA LEU A 298 18.03 9.17 0.84
C LEU A 298 19.46 9.67 1.13
N ALA A 299 20.10 9.14 2.16
CA ALA A 299 21.51 9.43 2.46
C ALA A 299 22.43 8.97 1.32
N THR A 300 22.20 7.79 0.75
CA THR A 300 22.92 7.32 -0.44
C THR A 300 22.74 8.26 -1.64
N LEU A 301 21.51 8.68 -1.94
CA LEU A 301 21.28 9.67 -3.01
C LEU A 301 22.00 10.99 -2.76
N LYS A 302 22.06 11.43 -1.50
CA LYS A 302 22.79 12.66 -1.10
C LYS A 302 24.28 12.49 -1.28
N GLU A 303 24.87 11.38 -0.84
CA GLU A 303 26.29 11.05 -1.03
C GLU A 303 26.68 11.01 -2.51
N LEU A 304 25.80 10.47 -3.37
CA LEU A 304 25.99 10.44 -4.83
C LEU A 304 25.73 11.78 -5.52
N GLY A 305 25.33 12.82 -4.78
CA GLY A 305 24.97 14.12 -5.33
C GLY A 305 23.71 14.10 -6.21
N GLN A 306 22.82 13.13 -6.03
CA GLN A 306 21.63 12.92 -6.86
C GLN A 306 20.32 13.33 -6.18
N LEU A 307 20.30 13.53 -4.86
CA LEU A 307 19.07 13.84 -4.10
C LEU A 307 18.36 15.09 -4.60
N ASP A 308 19.13 16.17 -4.87
CA ASP A 308 18.59 17.45 -5.33
C ASP A 308 18.12 17.43 -6.80
N ASN A 309 18.38 16.35 -7.53
CA ASN A 309 17.85 16.10 -8.87
C ASN A 309 16.86 14.92 -8.89
N THR A 310 16.27 14.56 -7.75
CA THR A 310 15.37 13.40 -7.63
C THR A 310 14.01 13.83 -7.09
N TRP A 311 12.95 13.49 -7.82
CA TRP A 311 11.58 13.47 -7.30
C TRP A 311 11.42 12.28 -6.35
N ILE A 312 10.79 12.51 -5.22
CA ILE A 312 10.44 11.45 -4.27
C ILE A 312 8.93 11.39 -4.20
N VAL A 313 8.36 10.22 -4.47
CA VAL A 313 6.92 9.93 -4.35
C VAL A 313 6.77 8.77 -3.38
N TYR A 314 6.09 8.98 -2.27
CA TYR A 314 5.78 7.96 -1.26
C TYR A 314 4.29 7.67 -1.24
N THR A 315 3.90 6.37 -1.27
CA THR A 315 2.52 5.93 -1.08
C THR A 315 2.46 4.46 -0.64
N SER A 316 1.23 3.94 -0.45
CA SER A 316 0.93 2.53 -0.16
C SER A 316 -0.15 2.00 -1.10
N ASP A 317 -0.22 0.67 -1.25
CA ASP A 317 -1.26 0.04 -2.07
C ASP A 317 -2.65 0.05 -1.42
N HIS A 318 -2.74 -0.07 -0.11
CA HIS A 318 -3.94 0.05 0.71
C HIS A 318 -3.53 0.30 2.17
N GLY A 319 -4.51 0.53 3.04
CA GLY A 319 -4.29 0.75 4.46
C GLY A 319 -4.45 -0.52 5.31
N GLU A 320 -4.72 -0.29 6.60
CA GLU A 320 -4.85 -1.29 7.66
C GLU A 320 -5.88 -0.82 8.69
N MET A 321 -6.80 -1.69 9.13
CA MET A 321 -7.86 -1.34 10.08
C MET A 321 -7.36 -1.17 11.51
N LEU A 322 -6.36 -1.91 11.95
CA LEU A 322 -5.76 -1.83 13.30
C LEU A 322 -6.78 -1.88 14.45
N GLY A 323 -7.83 -2.66 14.32
CA GLY A 323 -8.87 -2.84 15.34
C GLY A 323 -10.09 -1.92 15.19
N GLU A 324 -10.03 -0.86 14.38
CA GLU A 324 -11.22 -0.03 14.10
C GLU A 324 -12.38 -0.90 13.60
N HIS A 325 -13.58 -0.63 14.07
CA HIS A 325 -14.78 -1.42 13.80
C HIS A 325 -14.62 -2.90 14.15
N LYS A 326 -13.72 -3.25 15.08
CA LYS A 326 -13.34 -4.62 15.38
C LYS A 326 -12.91 -5.41 14.13
N LEU A 327 -12.27 -4.72 13.18
CA LEU A 327 -11.71 -5.30 11.97
C LEU A 327 -10.17 -5.19 11.99
N TRP A 328 -9.53 -6.14 11.30
CA TRP A 328 -8.09 -6.20 11.15
C TRP A 328 -7.73 -6.34 9.68
N ALA A 329 -6.54 -5.89 9.30
CA ALA A 329 -6.10 -5.87 7.92
C ALA A 329 -6.97 -4.95 7.02
N LYS A 330 -7.48 -5.44 5.92
CA LYS A 330 -8.04 -4.69 4.78
C LYS A 330 -9.29 -5.38 4.23
N MET A 331 -9.61 -5.14 2.96
CA MET A 331 -10.73 -5.74 2.21
C MET A 331 -12.10 -5.14 2.54
N ASN A 332 -12.14 -3.91 3.03
CA ASN A 332 -13.37 -3.14 3.27
C ASN A 332 -13.18 -1.70 2.79
N PHE A 333 -14.20 -0.86 2.87
CA PHE A 333 -14.15 0.52 2.35
C PHE A 333 -14.05 1.59 3.44
N TYR A 334 -13.82 1.23 4.71
CA TYR A 334 -13.50 2.18 5.76
C TYR A 334 -12.18 2.90 5.48
N ASN A 335 -12.07 4.14 5.92
CA ASN A 335 -10.87 4.96 5.68
C ASN A 335 -9.57 4.24 6.11
N GLY A 336 -9.59 3.48 7.20
CA GLY A 336 -8.45 2.69 7.63
C GLY A 336 -7.90 1.77 6.54
N SER A 337 -8.77 1.21 5.71
CA SER A 337 -8.44 0.25 4.65
C SER A 337 -8.17 0.88 3.29
N VAL A 338 -8.99 1.86 2.84
CA VAL A 338 -8.90 2.40 1.47
C VAL A 338 -8.10 3.69 1.35
N GLN A 339 -7.95 4.45 2.44
CA GLN A 339 -7.19 5.68 2.42
C GLN A 339 -5.71 5.39 2.68
N VAL A 340 -4.85 5.92 1.81
CA VAL A 340 -3.41 5.66 1.80
C VAL A 340 -2.62 6.96 1.94
N PRO A 341 -1.37 6.92 2.45
CA PRO A 341 -0.51 8.08 2.42
C PRO A 341 -0.14 8.46 0.99
N LEU A 342 0.04 9.73 0.71
CA LEU A 342 0.68 10.23 -0.50
C LEU A 342 1.49 11.47 -0.16
N ILE A 343 2.80 11.41 -0.43
CA ILE A 343 3.74 12.53 -0.25
C ILE A 343 4.55 12.68 -1.53
N ILE A 344 4.70 13.90 -2.04
CA ILE A 344 5.48 14.21 -3.23
C ILE A 344 6.46 15.34 -2.90
N ARG A 345 7.77 15.07 -3.05
CA ARG A 345 8.86 16.03 -2.88
C ARG A 345 9.53 16.27 -4.23
N PRO A 346 9.60 17.53 -4.71
CA PRO A 346 10.30 17.86 -5.93
C PRO A 346 11.84 17.88 -5.74
N PRO A 347 12.62 17.86 -6.84
CA PRO A 347 14.05 18.14 -6.81
C PRO A 347 14.36 19.45 -6.09
N GLY A 348 15.35 19.42 -5.18
CA GLY A 348 15.71 20.58 -4.37
C GLY A 348 14.71 20.96 -3.27
N GLY A 349 13.61 20.23 -3.13
CA GLY A 349 12.56 20.51 -2.17
C GLY A 349 11.65 21.70 -2.57
N ALA A 350 10.56 21.86 -1.83
CA ALA A 350 9.60 22.96 -1.89
C ALA A 350 9.10 23.30 -0.49
N PRO A 351 8.49 24.48 -0.24
CA PRO A 351 7.82 24.75 1.03
C PRO A 351 6.74 23.72 1.33
N ALA A 352 6.70 23.25 2.59
CA ALA A 352 5.73 22.28 3.05
C ALA A 352 4.28 22.68 2.73
N ARG A 353 3.51 21.74 2.21
CA ARG A 353 2.09 21.91 1.93
C ARG A 353 1.28 20.69 2.34
N THR A 354 0.07 20.96 2.81
CA THR A 354 -0.98 19.93 2.97
C THR A 354 -2.06 20.20 1.92
N GLU A 355 -2.43 19.16 1.19
CA GLU A 355 -3.45 19.21 0.14
C GLU A 355 -4.63 18.31 0.52
N ASP A 356 -5.83 18.92 0.58
CA ASP A 356 -7.07 18.25 0.98
C ASP A 356 -7.93 17.81 -0.22
N ALA A 357 -7.44 18.00 -1.44
CA ALA A 357 -8.09 17.55 -2.65
C ALA A 357 -8.30 16.02 -2.63
N LEU A 358 -9.41 15.56 -3.19
CA LEU A 358 -9.67 14.14 -3.39
C LEU A 358 -8.77 13.61 -4.51
N VAL A 359 -7.96 12.60 -4.20
CA VAL A 359 -6.95 12.02 -5.10
C VAL A 359 -7.06 10.49 -5.08
N GLU A 360 -6.74 9.87 -6.20
CA GLU A 360 -6.68 8.42 -6.37
C GLU A 360 -5.26 7.93 -6.68
N LEU A 361 -4.98 6.65 -6.44
CA LEU A 361 -3.69 6.07 -6.82
C LEU A 361 -3.48 6.04 -8.35
N THR A 362 -4.54 6.08 -9.16
CA THR A 362 -4.45 6.28 -10.61
C THR A 362 -3.80 7.63 -10.96
N ASP A 363 -3.97 8.65 -10.11
CA ASP A 363 -3.35 9.97 -10.28
C ASP A 363 -1.84 9.93 -10.07
N VAL A 364 -1.34 9.00 -9.25
CA VAL A 364 0.10 8.74 -9.10
C VAL A 364 0.69 8.27 -10.44
N THR A 365 -0.02 7.41 -11.20
CA THR A 365 0.40 6.96 -12.52
C THR A 365 0.60 8.12 -13.48
N ALA A 366 -0.40 9.01 -13.57
CA ALA A 366 -0.34 10.20 -14.42
C ALA A 366 0.75 11.18 -13.97
N THR A 367 0.93 11.32 -12.64
CA THR A 367 1.95 12.18 -12.05
C THR A 367 3.37 11.68 -12.35
N LEU A 368 3.63 10.38 -12.24
CA LEU A 368 4.92 9.79 -12.60
C LEU A 368 5.24 10.00 -14.10
N ALA A 369 4.25 9.84 -14.97
CA ALA A 369 4.40 10.11 -16.40
C ALA A 369 4.74 11.59 -16.65
N ASP A 370 4.03 12.50 -16.00
CA ASP A 370 4.23 13.95 -16.10
C ASP A 370 5.63 14.36 -15.63
N ILE A 371 6.08 13.88 -14.46
CA ILE A 371 7.45 14.09 -13.96
C ILE A 371 8.49 13.65 -15.00
N GLY A 372 8.28 12.53 -15.66
CA GLY A 372 9.18 11.99 -16.68
C GLY A 372 9.09 12.70 -18.03
N GLY A 373 8.14 13.61 -18.23
CA GLY A 373 7.83 14.22 -19.52
C GLY A 373 7.34 13.20 -20.54
N ALA A 374 6.61 12.18 -20.06
CA ALA A 374 5.96 11.15 -20.86
C ALA A 374 4.44 11.38 -20.88
N LYS A 375 3.77 10.75 -21.85
CA LYS A 375 2.30 10.67 -21.81
C LYS A 375 1.87 9.58 -20.82
N PRO A 376 0.74 9.76 -20.12
CA PRO A 376 0.15 8.66 -19.35
C PRO A 376 -0.09 7.43 -20.23
N PRO A 377 -0.12 6.23 -19.65
CA PRO A 377 -0.49 5.01 -20.38
C PRO A 377 -1.85 5.15 -21.08
N GLU A 378 -2.05 4.44 -22.17
CA GLU A 378 -3.34 4.41 -22.86
C GLU A 378 -4.43 3.87 -21.94
N GLY A 379 -5.58 4.54 -21.90
CA GLY A 379 -6.70 4.21 -21.00
C GLY A 379 -6.48 4.65 -19.54
N CYS A 380 -5.44 5.43 -19.25
CA CYS A 380 -5.23 5.98 -17.90
C CYS A 380 -6.31 7.00 -17.55
N HIS A 381 -7.01 6.80 -16.43
CA HIS A 381 -7.99 7.74 -15.85
C HIS A 381 -7.36 8.73 -14.86
N GLY A 382 -6.08 8.53 -14.56
CA GLY A 382 -5.34 9.39 -13.63
C GLY A 382 -5.19 10.82 -14.14
N GLN A 383 -5.19 11.75 -13.21
CA GLN A 383 -4.91 13.18 -13.43
C GLN A 383 -3.62 13.53 -12.67
N SER A 384 -2.67 14.17 -13.35
CA SER A 384 -1.44 14.59 -12.68
C SER A 384 -1.74 15.57 -11.56
N VAL A 385 -1.25 15.27 -10.37
CA VAL A 385 -1.36 16.13 -9.18
C VAL A 385 -0.08 16.94 -8.93
N LEU A 386 0.82 16.97 -9.91
CA LEU A 386 2.13 17.64 -9.80
C LEU A 386 2.02 19.12 -9.42
N ALA A 387 0.99 19.80 -9.92
CA ALA A 387 0.74 21.21 -9.64
C ALA A 387 0.49 21.48 -8.14
N ALA A 388 0.10 20.47 -7.36
CA ALA A 388 -0.10 20.60 -5.91
C ALA A 388 1.18 20.97 -5.14
N VAL A 389 2.35 20.73 -5.72
CA VAL A 389 3.63 21.15 -5.13
C VAL A 389 3.71 22.68 -5.01
N GLU A 390 3.14 23.41 -5.95
CA GLU A 390 3.25 24.88 -6.02
C GLU A 390 1.99 25.60 -5.51
N LYS A 391 0.81 25.03 -5.74
CA LYS A 391 -0.48 25.69 -5.47
C LYS A 391 -1.57 24.68 -5.15
N PRO A 392 -2.66 25.07 -4.48
CA PRO A 392 -3.84 24.20 -4.32
C PRO A 392 -4.36 23.73 -5.68
N ILE A 393 -4.81 22.48 -5.72
CA ILE A 393 -5.42 21.90 -6.93
C ILE A 393 -6.91 21.65 -6.71
N GLU A 394 -7.64 21.61 -7.81
CA GLU A 394 -8.99 21.06 -7.82
C GLU A 394 -8.88 19.54 -7.81
N GLY A 395 -9.46 18.90 -6.79
CA GLY A 395 -9.49 17.43 -6.68
C GLY A 395 -10.59 16.82 -7.53
N ARG A 396 -10.69 15.50 -7.47
CA ARG A 396 -11.80 14.76 -8.07
C ARG A 396 -13.11 15.07 -7.35
N GLU A 397 -14.23 15.02 -8.07
CA GLU A 397 -15.55 15.10 -7.45
C GLU A 397 -15.84 13.83 -6.64
N PHE A 398 -15.44 12.67 -7.18
CA PHE A 398 -15.63 11.35 -6.57
C PHE A 398 -14.36 10.52 -6.62
N LEU A 399 -14.20 9.65 -5.62
CA LEU A 399 -13.21 8.58 -5.57
C LEU A 399 -13.93 7.23 -5.61
N PHE A 400 -13.31 6.23 -6.25
CA PHE A 400 -13.89 4.90 -6.44
C PHE A 400 -12.93 3.80 -6.01
N SER A 401 -13.49 2.73 -5.42
CA SER A 401 -12.74 1.54 -5.03
C SER A 401 -13.61 0.30 -5.21
N ARG A 402 -13.01 -0.83 -5.61
CA ARG A 402 -13.75 -2.08 -5.85
C ARG A 402 -12.99 -3.29 -5.31
N ILE A 403 -13.73 -4.22 -4.72
CA ILE A 403 -13.23 -5.55 -4.36
C ILE A 403 -14.33 -6.59 -4.63
N GLY A 404 -14.04 -7.58 -5.46
CA GLY A 404 -15.03 -8.63 -5.81
C GLY A 404 -16.36 -8.03 -6.27
N ASN A 405 -17.43 -8.39 -5.57
CA ASN A 405 -18.79 -7.93 -5.84
C ASN A 405 -19.21 -6.68 -5.04
N PHE A 406 -18.28 -5.99 -4.41
CA PHE A 406 -18.57 -4.76 -3.67
C PHE A 406 -17.79 -3.60 -4.25
N ALA A 407 -18.39 -2.42 -4.20
CA ALA A 407 -17.74 -1.17 -4.57
C ALA A 407 -18.07 -0.07 -3.58
N GLY A 408 -17.07 0.77 -3.33
CA GLY A 408 -17.18 1.98 -2.53
C GLY A 408 -16.96 3.21 -3.41
N MET A 409 -17.64 4.28 -3.09
CA MET A 409 -17.37 5.62 -3.61
C MET A 409 -17.45 6.65 -2.51
N ARG A 410 -16.70 7.74 -2.64
CA ARG A 410 -16.88 8.90 -1.78
C ARG A 410 -16.75 10.21 -2.56
N ASN A 411 -17.41 11.23 -2.04
CA ASN A 411 -17.07 12.62 -2.33
C ASN A 411 -16.51 13.30 -1.05
N THR A 412 -16.47 14.60 -1.02
CA THR A 412 -15.98 15.37 0.15
C THR A 412 -16.83 15.16 1.39
N SER A 413 -18.11 14.85 1.27
CA SER A 413 -19.08 14.81 2.37
C SER A 413 -19.63 13.43 2.71
N HIS A 414 -19.67 12.50 1.77
CA HIS A 414 -20.29 11.19 2.00
C HIS A 414 -19.48 10.04 1.39
N ARG A 415 -19.58 8.87 2.01
CA ARG A 415 -19.09 7.59 1.47
C ARG A 415 -20.25 6.60 1.37
N LEU A 416 -20.40 5.97 0.19
CA LEU A 416 -21.37 4.92 -0.08
C LEU A 416 -20.65 3.60 -0.38
N THR A 417 -21.19 2.48 0.14
CA THR A 417 -20.81 1.12 -0.25
C THR A 417 -22.02 0.40 -0.84
N MET A 418 -21.80 -0.34 -1.95
CA MET A 418 -22.85 -1.14 -2.62
C MET A 418 -22.40 -2.57 -2.86
N ASN A 419 -23.36 -3.50 -2.76
CA ASN A 419 -23.24 -4.84 -3.32
C ASN A 419 -23.64 -4.78 -4.81
N LEU A 420 -22.71 -5.13 -5.69
CA LEU A 420 -22.90 -5.06 -7.14
C LEU A 420 -23.72 -6.23 -7.71
N ARG A 421 -23.88 -7.33 -6.95
CA ARG A 421 -24.63 -8.52 -7.41
C ARG A 421 -26.12 -8.28 -7.46
N ASP A 422 -26.66 -7.60 -6.46
CA ASP A 422 -28.08 -7.28 -6.29
C ASP A 422 -28.35 -5.77 -6.30
N GLU A 423 -27.31 -4.99 -6.54
CA GLU A 423 -27.32 -3.53 -6.60
C GLU A 423 -27.82 -2.85 -5.30
N THR A 424 -27.62 -3.51 -4.17
CA THR A 424 -28.11 -3.05 -2.87
C THR A 424 -27.10 -2.12 -2.20
N PRO A 425 -27.48 -0.88 -1.82
CA PRO A 425 -26.66 -0.04 -0.95
C PRO A 425 -26.48 -0.68 0.42
N CYS A 426 -25.24 -0.75 0.92
CA CYS A 426 -24.89 -1.39 2.17
C CYS A 426 -24.59 -0.40 3.30
N GLU A 427 -23.91 0.68 2.98
CA GLU A 427 -23.46 1.69 3.93
C GLU A 427 -23.53 3.08 3.30
N LEU A 428 -23.88 4.06 4.11
CA LEU A 428 -23.74 5.49 3.83
C LEU A 428 -23.24 6.20 5.08
N PHE A 429 -22.10 6.88 5.01
CA PHE A 429 -21.55 7.68 6.11
C PHE A 429 -21.40 9.14 5.72
N ASN A 430 -21.64 10.05 6.67
CA ASN A 430 -21.40 11.47 6.51
C ASN A 430 -19.99 11.81 7.02
N MET A 431 -19.04 11.95 6.11
CA MET A 431 -17.62 12.14 6.43
C MET A 431 -17.29 13.48 7.12
N ASN A 432 -18.19 14.46 7.08
CA ASN A 432 -18.00 15.74 7.76
C ASN A 432 -18.35 15.67 9.25
N ASN A 433 -19.41 14.93 9.58
CA ASN A 433 -19.96 14.87 10.94
C ASN A 433 -19.55 13.57 11.66
N ASP A 434 -19.19 12.54 10.90
CA ASP A 434 -18.83 11.22 11.37
C ASP A 434 -17.58 10.71 10.60
N PRO A 435 -16.42 11.35 10.79
CA PRO A 435 -15.18 10.92 10.13
C PRO A 435 -14.70 9.52 10.58
N GLY A 436 -15.22 9.03 11.73
CA GLY A 436 -14.97 7.70 12.25
C GLY A 436 -15.87 6.61 11.64
N GLU A 437 -16.84 7.00 10.77
CA GLU A 437 -17.72 6.05 10.07
C GLU A 437 -18.51 5.12 11.02
N LEU A 438 -19.04 5.70 12.14
CA LEU A 438 -19.72 4.97 13.21
C LEU A 438 -21.24 4.87 13.02
N VAL A 439 -21.85 5.83 12.29
CA VAL A 439 -23.31 5.96 12.13
C VAL A 439 -23.70 5.71 10.68
N ASN A 440 -24.23 4.52 10.41
CA ASN A 440 -24.66 4.14 9.06
C ASN A 440 -26.04 4.73 8.73
N LEU A 441 -26.09 5.63 7.75
CA LEU A 441 -27.27 6.39 7.34
C LEU A 441 -28.06 5.73 6.19
N VAL A 442 -27.64 4.55 5.70
CA VAL A 442 -28.17 3.95 4.48
C VAL A 442 -29.69 3.66 4.54
N ASN A 443 -30.21 3.35 5.73
CA ASN A 443 -31.61 3.04 5.97
C ASN A 443 -32.43 4.25 6.45
N GLU A 444 -31.83 5.42 6.64
CA GLU A 444 -32.50 6.62 7.07
C GLU A 444 -33.37 7.19 5.95
N ASN A 445 -34.65 7.47 6.24
CA ASN A 445 -35.57 8.03 5.24
C ASN A 445 -35.05 9.36 4.63
N ALA A 446 -34.37 10.18 5.44
CA ALA A 446 -33.78 11.44 5.02
C ALA A 446 -32.63 11.28 4.03
N SER A 447 -32.00 10.11 3.99
CA SER A 447 -30.84 9.80 3.13
C SER A 447 -31.22 9.15 1.81
N LYS A 448 -32.48 8.78 1.61
CA LYS A 448 -32.91 7.95 0.48
C LYS A 448 -32.58 8.52 -0.90
N ASP A 449 -32.82 9.82 -1.10
CA ASP A 449 -32.52 10.47 -2.38
C ASP A 449 -31.01 10.54 -2.63
N LEU A 450 -30.22 10.80 -1.58
CA LEU A 450 -28.75 10.80 -1.66
C LEU A 450 -28.21 9.41 -1.99
N VAL A 451 -28.71 8.36 -1.32
CA VAL A 451 -28.34 6.96 -1.61
C VAL A 451 -28.63 6.62 -3.07
N ASN A 452 -29.78 7.03 -3.61
CA ASN A 452 -30.15 6.79 -5.00
C ASN A 452 -29.23 7.54 -5.98
N ASP A 453 -28.92 8.81 -5.72
CA ASP A 453 -28.02 9.60 -6.58
C ASP A 453 -26.61 9.03 -6.59
N LEU A 454 -26.01 8.80 -5.41
CA LEU A 454 -24.66 8.23 -5.30
C LEU A 454 -24.59 6.82 -5.89
N GLY A 455 -25.64 5.98 -5.67
CA GLY A 455 -25.72 4.64 -6.24
C GLY A 455 -25.80 4.65 -7.76
N ALA A 456 -26.53 5.58 -8.35
CA ALA A 456 -26.59 5.74 -9.81
C ALA A 456 -25.23 6.16 -10.40
N ARG A 457 -24.52 7.08 -9.74
CA ARG A 457 -23.16 7.52 -10.14
C ARG A 457 -22.14 6.39 -10.05
N LEU A 458 -22.18 5.61 -8.96
CA LEU A 458 -21.28 4.46 -8.80
C LEU A 458 -21.51 3.42 -9.90
N LYS A 459 -22.77 3.12 -10.24
CA LYS A 459 -23.11 2.19 -11.33
C LYS A 459 -22.63 2.70 -12.69
N ALA A 460 -22.84 3.98 -12.98
CA ALA A 460 -22.36 4.58 -14.23
C ALA A 460 -20.85 4.43 -14.36
N HIS A 461 -20.07 4.75 -13.30
CA HIS A 461 -18.63 4.59 -13.29
C HIS A 461 -18.15 3.15 -13.54
N LEU A 462 -18.90 2.14 -13.14
CA LEU A 462 -18.53 0.74 -13.34
C LEU A 462 -18.88 0.18 -14.71
N THR A 463 -19.65 0.92 -15.51
CA THR A 463 -20.11 0.54 -16.87
C THR A 463 -19.42 1.31 -18.00
N ASP A 464 -18.82 2.46 -17.68
CA ASP A 464 -18.01 3.28 -18.58
C ASP A 464 -16.58 2.71 -18.71
#